data_c13c350ecf19ec695f8940196b005624
#
_entry.id   c13c350ecf19ec695f8940196b005624
#
_cell.length_a   1.000
_cell.length_b   1.000
_cell.length_c   1.000
_cell.angle_alpha   90.00
_cell.angle_beta   90.00
_cell.angle_gamma   90.00
#
_symmetry.space_group_name_H-M   'P 1'
#
loop_
_entity.id
_entity.type
_entity.pdbx_description
1 polymer ?
#
loop_
_entity_poly.entity_id
_entity_poly.type
_entity_poly.pdbx_seq_one_letter_code
_entity_poly.pdbx_strand_id
1 'polypeptide(L)'
;IRRQRQMCIRDSGRFVKLNTFAQGTGLGLSICEMIVTQMKGTIGVDSVEGKGSRFWFTLPFQPKKELFPSEEQKPVTLEKIARSEVTILIAEDNSSNYRLFESILKPEYKLIHAWNGKEAVELFHQHKPQLILMDIKMPVMDGYEATAEIRKVSASVPIIAVTAYAFAQDEQRIINSGFDAYTAKPINGKILKDKILSLIHI
;
A
#
# COMPACT_ATOMS: atom_id res chain seq x y z
N ILE A 1 24.09 -31.83 -20.26
CA ILE A 1 24.10 -30.75 -19.22
C ILE A 1 24.47 -29.39 -19.84
N ARG A 2 25.46 -29.31 -20.76
CA ARG A 2 25.80 -28.02 -21.43
C ARG A 2 24.70 -27.51 -22.37
N ARG A 3 24.00 -28.38 -23.10
CA ARG A 3 22.87 -27.97 -23.98
C ARG A 3 21.66 -27.43 -23.18
N GLN A 4 21.36 -28.00 -22.04
CA GLN A 4 20.27 -27.51 -21.17
C GLN A 4 20.53 -26.13 -20.59
N ARG A 5 21.78 -25.81 -20.16
CA ARG A 5 22.15 -24.46 -19.71
C ARG A 5 22.06 -23.41 -20.81
N GLN A 6 22.41 -23.75 -22.05
CA GLN A 6 22.29 -22.84 -23.19
C GLN A 6 20.84 -22.56 -23.58
N MET A 7 19.92 -23.51 -23.38
CA MET A 7 18.49 -23.30 -23.62
C MET A 7 17.89 -22.34 -22.61
N CYS A 8 18.21 -22.45 -21.32
CA CYS A 8 17.75 -21.54 -20.27
C CYS A 8 18.22 -20.08 -20.44
N ILE A 9 19.44 -19.87 -20.95
CA ILE A 9 19.97 -18.52 -21.25
C ILE A 9 19.27 -17.90 -22.46
N ARG A 10 18.79 -18.70 -23.40
CA ARG A 10 18.03 -18.21 -24.57
C ARG A 10 16.61 -17.79 -24.22
N ASP A 11 15.99 -18.43 -23.25
CA ASP A 11 14.57 -18.22 -22.91
C ASP A 11 14.31 -16.96 -22.08
N SER A 12 15.33 -16.42 -21.41
CA SER A 12 15.28 -15.17 -20.65
C SER A 12 15.62 -13.92 -21.48
N GLY A 13 16.03 -14.09 -22.77
CA GLY A 13 16.27 -12.96 -23.66
C GLY A 13 15.00 -12.18 -23.98
N ARG A 14 15.11 -10.84 -24.13
CA ARG A 14 13.99 -9.99 -24.56
C ARG A 14 13.49 -10.44 -25.93
N PHE A 15 12.17 -10.61 -26.09
CA PHE A 15 11.47 -11.02 -27.32
C PHE A 15 11.78 -12.44 -27.83
N VAL A 16 12.39 -13.30 -27.01
CA VAL A 16 12.64 -14.68 -27.42
C VAL A 16 11.35 -15.49 -27.33
N LYS A 17 10.90 -16.03 -28.46
CA LYS A 17 9.81 -17.01 -28.56
C LYS A 17 10.35 -18.30 -29.14
N LEU A 18 10.15 -19.41 -28.45
CA LEU A 18 10.52 -20.75 -28.96
C LEU A 18 9.48 -21.26 -29.96
N ASN A 19 8.25 -20.77 -29.90
CA ASN A 19 7.16 -21.13 -30.78
C ASN A 19 6.49 -19.87 -31.32
N THR A 20 6.55 -19.64 -32.62
CA THR A 20 5.96 -18.49 -33.33
C THR A 20 4.44 -18.45 -33.26
N PHE A 21 3.79 -19.56 -32.96
CA PHE A 21 2.33 -19.64 -32.81
C PHE A 21 1.83 -19.38 -31.38
N ALA A 22 2.73 -19.25 -30.38
CA ALA A 22 2.31 -18.94 -29.02
C ALA A 22 1.91 -17.46 -28.89
N GLN A 23 0.71 -17.20 -28.38
CA GLN A 23 0.26 -15.86 -28.02
C GLN A 23 1.10 -15.33 -26.85
N GLY A 24 1.66 -14.13 -26.98
CA GLY A 24 2.42 -13.46 -25.94
C GLY A 24 3.57 -12.62 -26.53
N THR A 25 4.01 -11.60 -25.81
CA THR A 25 5.06 -10.66 -26.25
C THR A 25 6.48 -11.19 -26.07
N GLY A 26 6.69 -12.31 -25.40
CA GLY A 26 8.02 -12.83 -25.05
C GLY A 26 8.77 -11.97 -24.01
N LEU A 27 8.08 -11.10 -23.30
CA LEU A 27 8.67 -10.17 -22.34
C LEU A 27 8.57 -10.65 -20.87
N GLY A 28 7.72 -11.63 -20.56
CA GLY A 28 7.42 -12.02 -19.19
C GLY A 28 8.65 -12.41 -18.37
N LEU A 29 9.46 -13.35 -18.86
CA LEU A 29 10.65 -13.80 -18.14
C LEU A 29 11.74 -12.75 -18.05
N SER A 30 11.93 -11.93 -19.08
CA SER A 30 12.90 -10.83 -19.05
C SER A 30 12.50 -9.72 -18.05
N ILE A 31 11.21 -9.47 -17.87
CA ILE A 31 10.72 -8.56 -16.83
C ILE A 31 10.96 -9.16 -15.44
N CYS A 32 10.66 -10.44 -15.24
CA CYS A 32 10.95 -11.12 -13.97
C CYS A 32 12.44 -11.07 -13.62
N GLU A 33 13.32 -11.34 -14.59
CA GLU A 33 14.77 -11.26 -14.41
C GLU A 33 15.22 -9.85 -14.02
N MET A 34 14.71 -8.84 -14.70
CA MET A 34 15.02 -7.44 -14.40
C MET A 34 14.60 -7.06 -12.95
N ILE A 35 13.38 -7.43 -12.55
CA ILE A 35 12.86 -7.13 -11.20
C ILE A 35 13.70 -7.84 -10.14
N VAL A 36 13.95 -9.14 -10.29
CA VAL A 36 14.73 -9.92 -9.31
C VAL A 36 16.16 -9.40 -9.21
N THR A 37 16.78 -9.00 -10.34
CA THR A 37 18.12 -8.42 -10.37
C THR A 37 18.16 -7.05 -9.67
N GLN A 38 17.15 -6.19 -9.89
CA GLN A 38 17.05 -4.91 -9.16
C GLN A 38 16.92 -5.11 -7.65
N MET A 39 16.26 -6.19 -7.23
CA MET A 39 16.16 -6.58 -5.82
C MET A 39 17.42 -7.31 -5.30
N LYS A 40 18.52 -7.33 -6.08
CA LYS A 40 19.78 -8.05 -5.78
C LYS A 40 19.59 -9.55 -5.55
N GLY A 41 18.57 -10.12 -6.17
CA GLY A 41 18.25 -11.54 -6.16
C GLY A 41 18.80 -12.30 -7.36
N THR A 42 18.50 -13.58 -7.42
CA THR A 42 18.76 -14.45 -8.56
C THR A 42 17.50 -15.19 -8.98
N ILE A 43 17.35 -15.43 -10.29
CA ILE A 43 16.23 -16.18 -10.86
C ILE A 43 16.77 -17.34 -11.71
N GLY A 44 16.07 -18.44 -11.75
CA GLY A 44 16.46 -19.59 -12.55
C GLY A 44 15.29 -20.49 -12.92
N VAL A 45 15.59 -21.44 -13.79
CA VAL A 45 14.64 -22.46 -14.22
C VAL A 45 15.32 -23.83 -14.29
N ASP A 46 14.69 -24.82 -13.71
CA ASP A 46 15.04 -26.25 -13.86
C ASP A 46 13.98 -26.90 -14.71
N SER A 47 14.36 -27.44 -15.86
CA SER A 47 13.43 -28.05 -16.78
C SER A 47 13.96 -29.42 -17.26
N VAL A 48 13.07 -30.41 -17.30
CA VAL A 48 13.33 -31.73 -17.84
C VAL A 48 12.26 -32.04 -18.89
N GLU A 49 12.70 -32.37 -20.08
CA GLU A 49 11.81 -32.72 -21.19
C GLU A 49 10.88 -33.88 -20.80
N GLY A 50 9.57 -33.71 -21.03
CA GLY A 50 8.53 -34.65 -20.63
C GLY A 50 8.17 -34.70 -19.15
N LYS A 51 8.89 -33.94 -18.27
CA LYS A 51 8.63 -33.88 -16.84
C LYS A 51 8.18 -32.49 -16.35
N GLY A 52 8.34 -31.44 -17.19
CA GLY A 52 7.96 -30.07 -16.88
C GLY A 52 9.09 -29.17 -16.45
N SER A 53 8.74 -27.94 -16.03
CA SER A 53 9.69 -26.89 -15.65
C SER A 53 9.37 -26.32 -14.29
N ARG A 54 10.40 -26.04 -13.49
CA ARG A 54 10.32 -25.36 -12.21
C ARG A 54 11.05 -24.03 -12.31
N PHE A 55 10.32 -22.92 -12.18
CA PHE A 55 10.88 -21.59 -12.06
C PHE A 55 11.09 -21.25 -10.59
N TRP A 56 12.24 -20.68 -10.27
CA TRP A 56 12.57 -20.25 -8.91
C TRP A 56 13.30 -18.92 -8.92
N PHE A 57 13.20 -18.18 -7.81
CA PHE A 57 14.01 -17.00 -7.56
C PHE A 57 14.41 -16.93 -6.08
N THR A 58 15.48 -16.22 -5.82
CA THR A 58 15.96 -15.91 -4.47
C THR A 58 16.07 -14.41 -4.30
N LEU A 59 15.77 -13.92 -3.12
CA LEU A 59 15.98 -12.53 -2.74
C LEU A 59 16.84 -12.49 -1.48
N PRO A 60 17.76 -11.50 -1.35
CA PRO A 60 18.50 -11.31 -0.12
C PRO A 60 17.53 -10.94 1.00
N PHE A 61 17.43 -11.80 2.00
CA PHE A 61 16.65 -11.52 3.20
C PHE A 61 17.50 -10.65 4.12
N GLN A 62 17.20 -9.37 4.20
CA GLN A 62 17.72 -8.50 5.25
C GLN A 62 16.65 -8.41 6.34
N PRO A 63 16.81 -9.12 7.46
CA PRO A 63 15.95 -8.90 8.61
C PRO A 63 16.14 -7.42 8.99
N LYS A 64 15.06 -6.64 8.90
CA LYS A 64 15.07 -5.29 9.43
C LYS A 64 15.41 -5.46 10.92
N LYS A 65 16.62 -5.05 11.34
CA LYS A 65 16.91 -4.92 12.76
C LYS A 65 15.81 -4.04 13.30
N GLU A 66 14.98 -4.57 14.17
CA GLU A 66 14.01 -3.78 14.89
C GLU A 66 14.82 -2.70 15.64
N LEU A 67 14.85 -1.50 15.08
CA LEU A 67 15.34 -0.29 15.73
C LEU A 67 14.21 0.22 16.65
N PHE A 68 13.68 -0.69 17.45
CA PHE A 68 12.96 -0.30 18.62
C PHE A 68 13.82 -0.73 19.80
N PRO A 69 14.47 0.21 20.51
CA PRO A 69 14.93 -0.09 21.86
C PRO A 69 13.66 -0.54 22.61
N SER A 70 13.72 -1.73 23.16
CA SER A 70 12.77 -2.15 24.18
C SER A 70 13.05 -1.31 25.44
N GLU A 71 12.64 -0.04 25.40
CA GLU A 71 12.43 0.68 26.63
C GLU A 71 11.10 0.17 27.18
N GLU A 72 11.20 -0.57 28.27
CA GLU A 72 10.12 -0.76 29.20
C GLU A 72 9.63 0.62 29.66
N GLN A 73 8.78 1.25 28.84
CA GLN A 73 8.07 2.44 29.26
C GLN A 73 6.99 1.95 30.26
N LYS A 74 7.24 2.24 31.54
CA LYS A 74 6.21 2.23 32.57
C LYS A 74 4.96 2.93 32.03
N PRO A 75 3.77 2.36 32.24
CA PRO A 75 2.54 2.95 31.74
C PRO A 75 2.35 4.32 32.39
N VAL A 76 2.57 5.39 31.64
CA VAL A 76 2.00 6.69 31.96
C VAL A 76 0.50 6.52 31.79
N THR A 77 -0.23 6.64 32.88
CA THR A 77 -1.70 6.59 32.91
C THR A 77 -2.25 7.86 32.22
N LEU A 78 -2.17 7.90 30.91
CA LEU A 78 -3.01 8.77 30.11
C LEU A 78 -4.36 8.04 30.01
N GLU A 79 -5.44 8.72 30.32
CA GLU A 79 -6.80 8.19 30.14
C GLU A 79 -6.90 7.70 28.68
N LYS A 80 -6.89 6.38 28.49
CA LYS A 80 -7.11 5.76 27.20
C LYS A 80 -8.53 6.12 26.79
N ILE A 81 -8.66 7.08 25.88
CA ILE A 81 -9.90 7.21 25.11
C ILE A 81 -10.15 5.83 24.52
N ALA A 82 -11.26 5.20 24.88
CA ALA A 82 -11.55 3.88 24.37
C ALA A 82 -11.54 3.95 22.84
N ARG A 83 -10.82 3.06 22.15
CA ARG A 83 -10.75 3.08 20.66
C ARG A 83 -12.14 3.12 20.02
N SER A 84 -13.13 2.57 20.70
CA SER A 84 -14.55 2.61 20.31
C SER A 84 -15.16 4.02 20.28
N GLU A 85 -14.51 5.02 20.83
CA GLU A 85 -14.96 6.42 20.80
C GLU A 85 -14.31 7.20 19.66
N VAL A 86 -13.23 6.69 19.08
CA VAL A 86 -12.54 7.30 17.95
C VAL A 86 -13.35 7.14 16.68
N THR A 87 -13.63 8.25 16.03
CA THR A 87 -14.32 8.30 14.74
C THR A 87 -13.33 8.50 13.61
N ILE A 88 -13.34 7.61 12.64
CA ILE A 88 -12.51 7.68 11.43
C ILE A 88 -13.43 7.97 10.23
N LEU A 89 -13.13 9.04 9.48
CA LEU A 89 -13.75 9.34 8.21
C LEU A 89 -12.97 8.62 7.10
N ILE A 90 -13.66 7.86 6.26
CA ILE A 90 -13.09 7.14 5.13
C ILE A 90 -13.69 7.69 3.84
N ALA A 91 -12.88 8.37 3.04
CA ALA A 91 -13.24 8.84 1.71
C ALA A 91 -12.72 7.84 0.67
N GLU A 92 -13.62 7.11 0.05
CA GLU A 92 -13.35 6.05 -0.93
C GLU A 92 -14.56 5.89 -1.84
N ASP A 93 -14.38 6.03 -3.15
CA ASP A 93 -15.45 5.96 -4.16
C ASP A 93 -15.84 4.53 -4.53
N ASN A 94 -15.00 3.56 -4.21
CA ASN A 94 -15.23 2.14 -4.52
C ASN A 94 -15.79 1.38 -3.31
N SER A 95 -17.01 0.86 -3.45
CA SER A 95 -17.69 0.12 -2.38
C SER A 95 -16.92 -1.13 -1.90
N SER A 96 -16.18 -1.81 -2.78
CA SER A 96 -15.39 -2.99 -2.40
C SER A 96 -14.18 -2.61 -1.55
N ASN A 97 -13.52 -1.51 -1.89
CA ASN A 97 -12.42 -0.97 -1.08
C ASN A 97 -12.93 -0.48 0.28
N TYR A 98 -14.06 0.24 0.30
CA TYR A 98 -14.67 0.67 1.57
C TYR A 98 -15.00 -0.52 2.47
N ARG A 99 -15.60 -1.60 1.94
CA ARG A 99 -15.88 -2.82 2.71
C ARG A 99 -14.63 -3.45 3.31
N LEU A 100 -13.49 -3.37 2.62
CA LEU A 100 -12.22 -3.83 3.16
C LEU A 100 -11.81 -3.00 4.38
N PHE A 101 -11.86 -1.65 4.30
CA PHE A 101 -11.61 -0.78 5.45
C PHE A 101 -12.58 -1.06 6.58
N GLU A 102 -13.87 -1.20 6.27
CA GLU A 102 -14.91 -1.50 7.26
C GLU A 102 -14.58 -2.81 8.00
N SER A 103 -14.22 -3.87 7.29
CA SER A 103 -13.87 -5.16 7.91
C SER A 103 -12.64 -5.08 8.83
N ILE A 104 -11.67 -4.23 8.50
CA ILE A 104 -10.43 -4.06 9.27
C ILE A 104 -10.65 -3.19 10.51
N LEU A 105 -11.42 -2.10 10.38
CA LEU A 105 -11.45 -1.01 11.36
C LEU A 105 -12.71 -0.97 12.23
N LYS A 106 -13.87 -1.39 11.72
CA LYS A 106 -15.16 -1.35 12.45
C LYS A 106 -15.18 -2.07 13.80
N PRO A 107 -14.39 -3.15 14.01
CA PRO A 107 -14.33 -3.79 15.32
C PRO A 107 -13.74 -2.89 16.43
N GLU A 108 -12.97 -1.86 16.06
CA GLU A 108 -12.24 -1.02 17.01
C GLU A 108 -12.65 0.46 16.99
N TYR A 109 -13.23 0.94 15.87
CA TYR A 109 -13.47 2.37 15.61
C TYR A 109 -14.89 2.65 15.11
N LYS A 110 -15.37 3.87 15.32
CA LYS A 110 -16.57 4.39 14.62
C LYS A 110 -16.17 4.84 13.23
N LEU A 111 -16.92 4.44 12.22
CA LEU A 111 -16.60 4.77 10.83
C LEU A 111 -17.67 5.65 10.20
N ILE A 112 -17.23 6.65 9.45
CA ILE A 112 -18.05 7.49 8.59
C ILE A 112 -17.52 7.31 7.17
N HIS A 113 -18.41 7.18 6.19
CA HIS A 113 -18.06 6.98 4.79
C HIS A 113 -18.42 8.20 3.95
N ALA A 114 -17.49 8.63 3.10
CA ALA A 114 -17.70 9.62 2.05
C ALA A 114 -17.39 8.99 0.69
N TRP A 115 -18.23 9.24 -0.30
CA TRP A 115 -18.09 8.71 -1.66
C TRP A 115 -17.20 9.54 -2.58
N ASN A 116 -16.79 10.71 -2.15
CA ASN A 116 -15.94 11.64 -2.90
C ASN A 116 -15.35 12.69 -1.95
N GLY A 117 -14.39 13.47 -2.45
CA GLY A 117 -13.72 14.49 -1.66
C GLY A 117 -14.63 15.59 -1.14
N LYS A 118 -15.66 15.99 -1.93
CA LYS A 118 -16.61 17.02 -1.50
C LYS A 118 -17.41 16.56 -0.29
N GLU A 119 -17.96 15.35 -0.35
CA GLU A 119 -18.68 14.75 0.76
C GLU A 119 -17.78 14.54 1.98
N ALA A 120 -16.49 14.21 1.76
CA ALA A 120 -15.52 14.10 2.85
C ALA A 120 -15.33 15.44 3.59
N VAL A 121 -15.24 16.56 2.87
CA VAL A 121 -15.16 17.90 3.49
C VAL A 121 -16.44 18.22 4.26
N GLU A 122 -17.60 17.94 3.72
CA GLU A 122 -18.90 18.17 4.39
C GLU A 122 -19.01 17.35 5.68
N LEU A 123 -18.72 16.04 5.60
CA LEU A 123 -18.77 15.14 6.77
C LEU A 123 -17.70 15.46 7.81
N PHE A 124 -16.52 15.94 7.39
CA PHE A 124 -15.50 16.45 8.30
C PHE A 124 -16.04 17.61 9.15
N HIS A 125 -16.71 18.59 8.55
CA HIS A 125 -17.30 19.71 9.28
C HIS A 125 -18.40 19.28 10.25
N GLN A 126 -19.22 18.30 9.86
CA GLN A 126 -20.36 17.83 10.64
C GLN A 126 -19.91 16.99 11.86
N HIS A 127 -18.96 16.06 11.65
CA HIS A 127 -18.65 15.02 12.62
C HIS A 127 -17.33 15.20 13.36
N LYS A 128 -16.44 16.08 12.86
CA LYS A 128 -15.10 16.34 13.45
C LYS A 128 -14.34 15.04 13.79
N PRO A 129 -14.10 14.18 12.80
CA PRO A 129 -13.42 12.91 13.03
C PRO A 129 -12.00 13.11 13.55
N GLN A 130 -11.50 12.14 14.31
CA GLN A 130 -10.16 12.16 14.87
C GLN A 130 -9.09 11.71 13.89
N LEU A 131 -9.47 11.08 12.77
CA LEU A 131 -8.57 10.70 11.68
C LEU A 131 -9.35 10.58 10.37
N ILE A 132 -8.68 10.84 9.26
CA ILE A 132 -9.24 10.71 7.92
C ILE A 132 -8.38 9.74 7.10
N LEU A 133 -9.00 8.75 6.48
CA LEU A 133 -8.44 7.96 5.39
C LEU A 133 -8.99 8.53 4.09
N MET A 134 -8.11 9.04 3.22
CA MET A 134 -8.49 9.77 2.02
C MET A 134 -7.92 9.10 0.77
N ASP A 135 -8.77 8.52 -0.06
CA ASP A 135 -8.32 8.10 -1.39
C ASP A 135 -7.90 9.33 -2.20
N ILE A 136 -6.79 9.21 -2.90
CA ILE A 136 -6.29 10.30 -3.75
C ILE A 136 -7.18 10.46 -5.00
N LYS A 137 -7.60 9.35 -5.61
CA LYS A 137 -8.36 9.40 -6.86
C LYS A 137 -9.84 9.14 -6.62
N MET A 138 -10.62 10.20 -6.58
CA MET A 138 -12.07 10.16 -6.45
C MET A 138 -12.74 11.08 -7.46
N PRO A 139 -14.00 10.81 -7.86
CA PRO A 139 -14.79 11.70 -8.71
C PRO A 139 -15.20 12.97 -7.95
N VAL A 140 -15.65 13.99 -8.68
CA VAL A 140 -16.18 15.28 -8.17
C VAL A 140 -15.11 16.16 -7.55
N MET A 141 -14.39 15.68 -6.56
CA MET A 141 -13.27 16.33 -5.87
C MET A 141 -12.28 15.25 -5.48
N ASP A 142 -11.04 15.40 -5.87
CA ASP A 142 -9.99 14.44 -5.56
C ASP A 142 -9.47 14.59 -4.11
N GLY A 143 -8.64 13.65 -3.66
CA GLY A 143 -8.14 13.64 -2.30
C GLY A 143 -7.17 14.79 -1.98
N TYR A 144 -6.48 15.32 -2.98
CA TYR A 144 -5.60 16.49 -2.81
C TYR A 144 -6.42 17.75 -2.57
N GLU A 145 -7.44 17.97 -3.38
CA GLU A 145 -8.36 19.10 -3.27
C GLU A 145 -9.10 19.06 -1.92
N ALA A 146 -9.66 17.89 -1.56
CA ALA A 146 -10.34 17.69 -0.29
C ALA A 146 -9.42 17.95 0.91
N THR A 147 -8.18 17.45 0.87
CA THR A 147 -7.19 17.69 1.93
C THR A 147 -6.86 19.18 2.04
N ALA A 148 -6.66 19.87 0.92
CA ALA A 148 -6.41 21.32 0.93
C ALA A 148 -7.57 22.10 1.57
N GLU A 149 -8.84 21.74 1.28
CA GLU A 149 -10.01 22.38 1.91
C GLU A 149 -10.07 22.08 3.42
N ILE A 150 -9.81 20.84 3.83
CA ILE A 150 -9.80 20.48 5.26
C ILE A 150 -8.66 21.22 5.99
N ARG A 151 -7.49 21.36 5.38
CA ARG A 151 -6.35 22.07 5.96
C ARG A 151 -6.57 23.58 6.18
N LYS A 152 -7.49 24.20 5.44
CA LYS A 152 -7.89 25.60 5.69
C LYS A 152 -8.55 25.78 7.07
N VAL A 153 -9.17 24.74 7.61
CA VAL A 153 -9.93 24.79 8.87
C VAL A 153 -9.32 23.96 9.99
N SER A 154 -8.52 22.96 9.66
CA SER A 154 -7.82 22.11 10.64
C SER A 154 -6.43 21.74 10.16
N ALA A 155 -5.43 22.30 10.84
CA ALA A 155 -4.04 21.91 10.61
C ALA A 155 -3.65 20.60 11.34
N SER A 156 -4.46 20.16 12.32
CA SER A 156 -4.10 19.12 13.29
C SER A 156 -4.77 17.77 13.08
N VAL A 157 -5.89 17.69 12.34
CA VAL A 157 -6.53 16.38 12.09
C VAL A 157 -5.61 15.51 11.24
N PRO A 158 -5.25 14.28 11.69
CA PRO A 158 -4.43 13.40 10.89
C PRO A 158 -5.16 12.94 9.62
N ILE A 159 -4.47 13.04 8.47
CA ILE A 159 -4.99 12.59 7.18
C ILE A 159 -4.00 11.59 6.56
N ILE A 160 -4.44 10.36 6.38
CA ILE A 160 -3.67 9.30 5.71
C ILE A 160 -4.14 9.20 4.26
N ALA A 161 -3.26 9.46 3.30
CA ALA A 161 -3.54 9.23 1.90
C ALA A 161 -3.64 7.72 1.59
N VAL A 162 -4.62 7.34 0.80
CA VAL A 162 -4.75 6.00 0.22
C VAL A 162 -4.43 6.10 -1.27
N THR A 163 -3.44 5.36 -1.76
CA THR A 163 -2.97 5.51 -3.14
C THR A 163 -2.73 4.17 -3.83
N ALA A 164 -3.02 4.09 -5.12
CA ALA A 164 -2.63 2.95 -5.95
C ALA A 164 -1.12 2.97 -6.31
N TYR A 165 -0.44 4.11 -6.16
CA TYR A 165 0.96 4.30 -6.51
C TYR A 165 1.75 4.69 -5.27
N ALA A 166 2.76 3.89 -4.92
CA ALA A 166 3.64 4.12 -3.78
C ALA A 166 5.11 4.18 -4.25
N PHE A 167 5.39 4.98 -5.29
CA PHE A 167 6.77 5.23 -5.70
C PHE A 167 7.38 6.30 -4.81
N ALA A 168 8.68 6.21 -4.55
CA ALA A 168 9.41 7.15 -3.69
C ALA A 168 9.25 8.64 -4.11
N GLN A 169 8.99 8.91 -5.39
CA GLN A 169 8.72 10.25 -5.91
C GLN A 169 7.32 10.77 -5.53
N ASP A 170 6.36 9.88 -5.33
CA ASP A 170 4.99 10.25 -4.95
C ASP A 170 4.88 10.55 -3.45
N GLU A 171 5.73 9.93 -2.62
CA GLU A 171 5.75 10.13 -1.17
C GLU A 171 5.96 11.61 -0.81
N GLN A 172 7.01 12.24 -1.36
CA GLN A 172 7.31 13.64 -1.07
C GLN A 172 6.17 14.56 -1.53
N ARG A 173 5.54 14.26 -2.65
CA ARG A 173 4.39 15.00 -3.16
C ARG A 173 3.19 14.89 -2.22
N ILE A 174 2.88 13.70 -1.73
CA ILE A 174 1.76 13.43 -0.82
C ILE A 174 1.96 14.23 0.47
N ILE A 175 3.11 14.13 1.11
CA ILE A 175 3.40 14.85 2.36
C ILE A 175 3.38 16.37 2.15
N ASN A 176 3.97 16.88 1.08
CA ASN A 176 3.95 18.31 0.75
C ASN A 176 2.55 18.84 0.44
N SER A 177 1.59 17.97 0.13
CA SER A 177 0.19 18.34 -0.13
C SER A 177 -0.68 18.33 1.12
N GLY A 178 -0.09 18.17 2.31
CA GLY A 178 -0.79 18.30 3.59
C GLY A 178 -1.30 16.99 4.19
N PHE A 179 -0.89 15.85 3.65
CA PHE A 179 -1.12 14.55 4.30
C PHE A 179 -0.05 14.27 5.35
N ASP A 180 -0.43 13.59 6.43
CA ASP A 180 0.48 13.22 7.51
C ASP A 180 1.15 11.86 7.29
N ALA A 181 0.49 10.99 6.53
CA ALA A 181 1.02 9.69 6.13
C ALA A 181 0.34 9.20 4.84
N TYR A 182 0.82 8.09 4.30
CA TYR A 182 0.18 7.41 3.18
C TYR A 182 0.16 5.90 3.36
N THR A 183 -0.74 5.22 2.66
CA THR A 183 -0.79 3.76 2.54
C THR A 183 -1.08 3.38 1.11
N ALA A 184 -0.36 2.36 0.62
CA ALA A 184 -0.54 1.87 -0.75
C ALA A 184 -1.65 0.82 -0.83
N LYS A 185 -2.40 0.83 -1.92
CA LYS A 185 -3.27 -0.30 -2.30
C LYS A 185 -2.38 -1.41 -2.94
N PRO A 186 -2.59 -2.71 -2.64
CA PRO A 186 -3.64 -3.27 -1.78
C PRO A 186 -3.38 -3.04 -0.29
N ILE A 187 -4.45 -2.74 0.45
CA ILE A 187 -4.37 -2.38 1.86
C ILE A 187 -3.92 -3.56 2.72
N ASN A 188 -2.83 -3.36 3.47
CA ASN A 188 -2.41 -4.27 4.52
C ASN A 188 -3.00 -3.80 5.87
N GLY A 189 -3.91 -4.60 6.43
CA GLY A 189 -4.63 -4.22 7.65
C GLY A 189 -3.73 -3.97 8.86
N LYS A 190 -2.62 -4.72 9.01
CA LYS A 190 -1.66 -4.51 10.10
C LYS A 190 -0.94 -3.17 9.96
N ILE A 191 -0.38 -2.91 8.77
CA ILE A 191 0.34 -1.65 8.50
C ILE A 191 -0.59 -0.45 8.66
N LEU A 192 -1.84 -0.56 8.20
CA LEU A 192 -2.84 0.50 8.36
C LEU A 192 -3.12 0.78 9.84
N LYS A 193 -3.39 -0.26 10.64
CA LYS A 193 -3.63 -0.10 12.09
C LYS A 193 -2.44 0.50 12.82
N ASP A 194 -1.22 0.08 12.51
CA ASP A 194 0.00 0.62 13.11
C ASP A 194 0.15 2.12 12.80
N LYS A 195 -0.14 2.55 11.54
CA LYS A 195 -0.15 3.96 11.15
C LYS A 195 -1.23 4.77 11.87
N ILE A 196 -2.44 4.25 11.96
CA ILE A 196 -3.54 4.88 12.69
C ILE A 196 -3.13 5.12 14.13
N LEU A 197 -2.61 4.11 14.82
CA LEU A 197 -2.18 4.20 16.22
C LEU A 197 -1.05 5.22 16.43
N SER A 198 -0.13 5.35 15.47
CA SER A 198 0.97 6.31 15.56
C SER A 198 0.52 7.77 15.42
N LEU A 199 -0.64 8.02 14.79
CA LEU A 199 -1.14 9.37 14.52
C LEU A 199 -2.22 9.84 15.51
N ILE A 200 -2.99 8.93 16.10
CA ILE A 200 -4.10 9.30 16.99
C ILE A 200 -3.63 9.51 18.46
N HIS A 201 -2.35 9.34 18.79
CA HIS A 201 -1.81 9.54 20.16
C HIS A 201 -2.72 8.97 21.26
N ILE A 202 -3.11 7.68 21.14
CA ILE A 202 -3.93 6.97 22.13
C ILE A 202 -3.04 6.09 23.00
#